data_2934de7e820d6dbdcbd8cb1696384350
#
_entry.id   2934de7e820d6dbdcbd8cb1696384350
#
_cell.length_a   1.000
_cell.length_b   1.000
_cell.length_c   1.000
_cell.angle_alpha   90.00
_cell.angle_beta   90.00
_cell.angle_gamma   90.00
#
_symmetry.space_group_name_H-M   'P 1'
#
loop_
_entity.id
_entity.type
_entity.pdbx_description
1 polymer ?
#
loop_
_entity_poly.entity_id
_entity_poly.type
_entity_poly.pdbx_seq_one_letter_code
_entity_poly.pdbx_strand_id
1 'polypeptide(L)'
;MRHALAAGAFALAIVASSVSALADQHSTNSDLIYTQSASNHTADAQAVSPDVAAWTSRLIIAKPSHGEHGIGRFAGGILARTSKLAQTLARSALRFLGAPYVFGGTSSSGFDCSGFVQHVFGMLGVALPRTADAQYDAGKPAVGGPRAGDLVFFDTYGGVSHVGIYLGHGQFVHASSSHGVMVSKLSESYWASRYVGAKRVSIH
;
A
#
# COMPACT_ATOMS: atom_id res chain seq x y z
N MET A 1 26.62 68.58 -45.30
CA MET A 1 25.54 68.43 -46.33
C MET A 1 24.87 67.10 -45.93
N ARG A 2 23.77 67.18 -45.27
CA ARG A 2 22.36 67.14 -45.69
C ARG A 2 22.00 65.78 -46.34
N HIS A 3 21.08 65.15 -45.65
CA HIS A 3 19.87 64.40 -46.01
C HIS A 3 19.97 62.91 -45.62
N ALA A 4 18.97 62.25 -45.15
CA ALA A 4 17.59 62.55 -44.75
C ALA A 4 17.01 61.25 -44.18
N LEU A 5 16.09 61.40 -43.29
CA LEU A 5 15.24 60.38 -42.68
C LEU A 5 14.41 59.59 -43.72
N ALA A 6 14.27 58.30 -43.48
CA ALA A 6 13.04 57.61 -43.89
C ALA A 6 12.65 56.57 -42.82
N ALA A 7 11.51 56.82 -42.24
CA ALA A 7 10.78 55.95 -41.32
C ALA A 7 10.19 54.76 -42.06
N GLY A 8 10.28 53.58 -41.49
CA GLY A 8 9.56 52.42 -41.97
C GLY A 8 8.93 51.73 -40.76
N ALA A 9 7.72 52.14 -40.45
CA ALA A 9 6.86 51.40 -39.53
C ALA A 9 6.43 50.11 -40.18
N PHE A 10 6.73 48.97 -39.60
CA PHE A 10 6.12 47.71 -40.00
C PHE A 10 5.38 47.10 -38.83
N ALA A 11 4.15 46.85 -39.08
CA ALA A 11 3.08 46.43 -38.26
C ALA A 11 3.37 45.17 -37.45
N LEU A 12 3.15 45.25 -36.17
CA LEU A 12 2.99 44.12 -35.27
C LEU A 12 1.55 43.59 -35.48
N ALA A 13 1.40 42.54 -36.26
CA ALA A 13 0.13 41.84 -36.42
C ALA A 13 0.17 40.54 -35.55
N ILE A 14 -0.45 40.60 -34.45
CA ILE A 14 -1.36 39.62 -33.81
C ILE A 14 -1.25 38.19 -34.37
N VAL A 15 -0.60 37.32 -33.58
CA VAL A 15 -0.92 35.90 -33.51
C VAL A 15 -1.19 35.57 -32.03
N ALA A 16 -2.32 36.02 -31.57
CA ALA A 16 -2.88 35.57 -30.32
C ALA A 16 -4.25 34.97 -30.65
N SER A 17 -4.31 33.69 -30.98
CA SER A 17 -5.56 32.90 -30.96
C SER A 17 -5.25 31.48 -31.43
N SER A 18 -4.81 30.59 -30.57
CA SER A 18 -4.99 29.12 -30.73
C SER A 18 -4.40 28.26 -29.62
N VAL A 19 -4.21 28.77 -28.38
CA VAL A 19 -3.73 27.94 -27.27
C VAL A 19 -4.83 27.65 -26.23
N SER A 20 -6.00 28.23 -26.35
CA SER A 20 -7.06 28.08 -25.33
C SER A 20 -8.02 26.89 -25.55
N ALA A 21 -7.89 26.12 -26.61
CA ALA A 21 -8.85 25.05 -26.93
C ALA A 21 -8.33 23.61 -26.54
N LEU A 22 -7.06 23.46 -26.10
CA LEU A 22 -6.52 22.14 -25.80
C LEU A 22 -6.47 21.80 -24.30
N ALA A 23 -6.74 22.77 -23.42
CA ALA A 23 -6.71 22.56 -21.98
C ALA A 23 -8.04 22.04 -21.41
N ASP A 24 -9.14 22.17 -22.15
CA ASP A 24 -10.49 21.85 -21.64
C ASP A 24 -10.94 20.41 -21.96
N GLN A 25 -10.24 19.71 -22.83
CA GLN A 25 -10.60 18.33 -23.17
C GLN A 25 -9.95 17.27 -22.26
N HIS A 26 -8.99 17.65 -21.40
CA HIS A 26 -8.33 16.70 -20.50
C HIS A 26 -9.01 16.59 -19.13
N SER A 27 -9.85 17.58 -18.78
CA SER A 27 -10.58 17.62 -17.50
C SER A 27 -11.83 16.74 -17.51
N THR A 28 -12.52 16.64 -18.65
CA THR A 28 -13.80 15.93 -18.72
C THR A 28 -13.68 14.40 -18.74
N ASN A 29 -12.52 13.86 -19.14
CA ASN A 29 -12.34 12.41 -19.20
C ASN A 29 -11.90 11.80 -17.87
N SER A 30 -11.25 12.59 -16.99
CA SER A 30 -10.87 12.15 -15.65
C SER A 30 -12.06 12.10 -14.71
N ASP A 31 -12.98 13.05 -14.84
CA ASP A 31 -14.18 13.12 -13.99
C ASP A 31 -15.20 12.03 -14.34
N LEU A 32 -15.31 11.64 -15.61
CA LEU A 32 -16.20 10.56 -16.03
C LEU A 32 -15.71 9.18 -15.60
N ILE A 33 -14.40 8.95 -15.57
CA ILE A 33 -13.82 7.69 -15.09
C ILE A 33 -13.97 7.57 -13.56
N TYR A 34 -13.85 8.69 -12.83
CA TYR A 34 -14.00 8.71 -11.39
C TYR A 34 -15.46 8.49 -10.95
N THR A 35 -16.43 9.10 -11.63
CA THR A 35 -17.86 8.93 -11.31
C THR A 35 -18.39 7.54 -11.65
N GLN A 36 -17.85 6.88 -12.69
CA GLN A 36 -18.26 5.52 -13.04
C GLN A 36 -17.66 4.46 -12.10
N SER A 37 -16.46 4.71 -11.55
CA SER A 37 -15.86 3.83 -10.54
C SER A 37 -16.57 3.91 -9.19
N ALA A 38 -17.08 5.09 -8.81
CA ALA A 38 -17.78 5.29 -7.55
C ALA A 38 -19.19 4.66 -7.52
N SER A 39 -19.87 4.56 -8.67
CA SER A 39 -21.22 3.99 -8.74
C SER A 39 -21.27 2.46 -8.71
N ASN A 40 -20.16 1.79 -9.01
CA ASN A 40 -20.09 0.32 -8.98
C ASN A 40 -19.63 -0.28 -7.64
N HIS A 41 -19.20 0.57 -6.68
CA HIS A 41 -18.71 0.09 -5.38
C HIS A 41 -19.76 0.04 -4.26
N THR A 42 -20.97 0.55 -4.48
CA THR A 42 -22.02 0.54 -3.45
C THR A 42 -22.81 -0.77 -3.37
N ALA A 43 -22.64 -1.69 -4.34
CA ALA A 43 -23.37 -2.96 -4.36
C ALA A 43 -22.61 -4.13 -3.70
N ASP A 44 -21.28 -4.06 -3.57
CA ASP A 44 -20.47 -5.18 -3.06
C ASP A 44 -20.00 -5.03 -1.61
N ALA A 45 -20.42 -3.99 -0.91
CA ALA A 45 -20.03 -3.78 0.50
C ALA A 45 -20.63 -4.79 1.48
N GLN A 46 -21.43 -5.75 1.04
CA GLN A 46 -22.11 -6.74 1.89
C GLN A 46 -21.60 -8.18 1.77
N ALA A 47 -20.65 -8.45 0.89
CA ALA A 47 -20.04 -9.78 0.80
C ALA A 47 -18.66 -9.79 1.47
N VAL A 48 -18.60 -9.56 2.77
CA VAL A 48 -17.45 -10.01 3.57
C VAL A 48 -17.49 -11.53 3.53
N SER A 49 -16.65 -12.13 2.71
CA SER A 49 -16.55 -13.56 2.52
C SER A 49 -16.44 -14.26 3.89
N PRO A 50 -17.20 -15.34 4.15
CA PRO A 50 -17.16 -16.08 5.43
C PRO A 50 -15.76 -16.58 5.81
N ASP A 51 -14.84 -16.59 4.87
CA ASP A 51 -13.42 -16.87 5.07
C ASP A 51 -12.70 -15.87 6.02
N VAL A 52 -13.12 -14.62 6.08
CA VAL A 52 -12.45 -13.62 6.94
C VAL A 52 -12.70 -13.90 8.42
N ALA A 53 -13.89 -14.43 8.77
CA ALA A 53 -14.21 -14.84 10.14
C ALA A 53 -13.42 -16.10 10.57
N ALA A 54 -13.16 -17.02 9.64
CA ALA A 54 -12.34 -18.21 9.87
C ALA A 54 -10.86 -17.87 10.11
N TRP A 55 -10.37 -16.76 9.56
CA TRP A 55 -8.99 -16.29 9.69
C TRP A 55 -8.66 -15.74 11.06
N THR A 56 -9.58 -14.96 11.65
CA THR A 56 -9.40 -14.44 13.01
C THR A 56 -9.38 -15.57 14.05
N SER A 57 -10.09 -16.67 13.79
CA SER A 57 -10.13 -17.84 14.68
C SER A 57 -8.88 -18.73 14.55
N ARG A 58 -8.29 -18.86 13.37
CA ARG A 58 -7.09 -19.69 13.17
C ARG A 58 -5.77 -19.05 13.65
N LEU A 59 -5.72 -17.73 13.73
CA LEU A 59 -4.59 -17.00 14.31
C LEU A 59 -4.50 -17.14 15.85
N ILE A 60 -5.53 -17.75 16.49
CA ILE A 60 -5.68 -17.75 17.97
C ILE A 60 -5.18 -19.02 18.63
N ILE A 61 -4.96 -20.13 17.93
CA ILE A 61 -4.68 -21.41 18.61
C ILE A 61 -3.41 -22.10 18.10
N ALA A 62 -2.25 -21.65 18.59
CA ALA A 62 -1.18 -22.54 18.93
C ALA A 62 -1.06 -22.56 20.46
N LYS A 63 -1.76 -23.49 21.10
CA LYS A 63 -1.64 -23.75 22.53
C LYS A 63 -0.23 -24.30 22.78
N PRO A 64 0.61 -23.68 23.64
CA PRO A 64 1.92 -24.22 23.96
C PRO A 64 1.72 -25.51 24.77
N SER A 65 2.28 -26.62 24.26
CA SER A 65 2.41 -27.85 25.00
C SER A 65 3.36 -27.63 26.18
N HIS A 66 2.95 -28.07 27.36
CA HIS A 66 3.75 -28.07 28.58
C HIS A 66 4.94 -29.05 28.46
N GLY A 67 6.13 -28.55 28.77
CA GLY A 67 7.29 -29.35 29.13
C GLY A 67 8.61 -28.74 28.64
N GLU A 68 9.32 -28.05 29.47
CA GLU A 68 10.70 -28.27 29.84
C GLU A 68 11.40 -27.05 30.44
N HIS A 69 12.39 -27.33 31.32
CA HIS A 69 12.92 -26.50 32.38
C HIS A 69 13.85 -25.34 31.96
N GLY A 70 13.66 -24.20 32.57
CA GLY A 70 14.71 -23.25 33.03
C GLY A 70 15.27 -22.23 32.03
N ILE A 71 15.61 -22.56 30.80
CA ILE A 71 16.13 -21.61 29.77
C ILE A 71 15.00 -21.16 28.82
N GLY A 72 13.91 -21.93 28.72
CA GLY A 72 12.75 -21.68 27.88
C GLY A 72 11.89 -20.47 28.29
N ARG A 73 11.97 -20.00 29.54
CA ARG A 73 11.11 -18.92 30.02
C ARG A 73 11.45 -17.55 29.42
N PHE A 74 12.71 -17.24 29.19
CA PHE A 74 13.13 -15.98 28.57
C PHE A 74 12.88 -15.98 27.06
N ALA A 75 13.20 -17.06 26.36
CA ALA A 75 12.95 -17.21 24.94
C ALA A 75 11.45 -17.30 24.64
N GLY A 76 10.68 -18.03 25.44
CA GLY A 76 9.21 -18.13 25.29
C GLY A 76 8.49 -16.80 25.51
N GLY A 77 8.97 -15.96 26.44
CA GLY A 77 8.41 -14.62 26.68
C GLY A 77 8.61 -13.66 25.52
N ILE A 78 9.78 -13.69 24.86
CA ILE A 78 10.08 -12.84 23.71
C ILE A 78 9.30 -13.32 22.49
N LEU A 79 9.25 -14.62 22.21
CA LEU A 79 8.46 -15.21 21.12
C LEU A 79 6.96 -14.98 21.30
N ALA A 80 6.45 -15.04 22.53
CA ALA A 80 5.04 -14.75 22.81
C ALA A 80 4.72 -13.26 22.64
N ARG A 81 5.63 -12.35 22.95
CA ARG A 81 5.44 -10.91 22.71
C ARG A 81 5.46 -10.56 21.22
N THR A 82 6.42 -11.10 20.46
CA THR A 82 6.49 -10.90 19.02
C THR A 82 5.26 -11.47 18.31
N SER A 83 4.73 -12.61 18.75
CA SER A 83 3.50 -13.16 18.18
C SER A 83 2.25 -12.31 18.51
N LYS A 84 2.17 -11.73 19.71
CA LYS A 84 1.08 -10.82 20.08
C LYS A 84 1.11 -9.54 19.27
N LEU A 85 2.27 -8.93 19.07
CA LEU A 85 2.41 -7.72 18.25
C LEU A 85 2.06 -7.97 16.79
N ALA A 86 2.54 -9.08 16.21
CA ALA A 86 2.19 -9.48 14.85
C ALA A 86 0.69 -9.73 14.69
N GLN A 87 0.04 -10.36 15.66
CA GLN A 87 -1.42 -10.54 15.68
C GLN A 87 -2.16 -9.21 15.77
N THR A 88 -1.68 -8.28 16.61
CA THR A 88 -2.29 -6.94 16.72
C THR A 88 -2.15 -6.19 15.41
N LEU A 89 -0.98 -6.22 14.78
CA LEU A 89 -0.73 -5.61 13.48
C LEU A 89 -1.68 -6.17 12.41
N ALA A 90 -1.76 -7.50 12.31
CA ALA A 90 -2.64 -8.18 11.36
C ALA A 90 -4.12 -7.80 11.58
N ARG A 91 -4.58 -7.82 12.83
CA ARG A 91 -5.96 -7.40 13.16
C ARG A 91 -6.21 -5.94 12.81
N SER A 92 -5.25 -5.04 13.10
CA SER A 92 -5.37 -3.63 12.76
C SER A 92 -5.46 -3.44 11.24
N ALA A 93 -4.63 -4.14 10.47
CA ALA A 93 -4.65 -4.10 9.02
C ALA A 93 -5.99 -4.60 8.44
N LEU A 94 -6.52 -5.73 8.94
CA LEU A 94 -7.76 -6.33 8.47
C LEU A 94 -9.02 -5.46 8.75
N ARG A 95 -8.94 -4.49 9.66
CA ARG A 95 -10.05 -3.54 9.90
C ARG A 95 -10.29 -2.59 8.73
N PHE A 96 -9.34 -2.44 7.84
CA PHE A 96 -9.42 -1.56 6.67
C PHE A 96 -9.80 -2.30 5.38
N LEU A 97 -10.16 -3.59 5.46
CA LEU A 97 -10.60 -4.32 4.27
C LEU A 97 -11.75 -3.58 3.58
N GLY A 98 -11.65 -3.46 2.25
CA GLY A 98 -12.60 -2.72 1.42
C GLY A 98 -12.39 -1.21 1.38
N ALA A 99 -11.46 -0.63 2.17
CA ALA A 99 -11.13 0.78 2.05
C ALA A 99 -10.60 1.08 0.62
N PRO A 100 -11.02 2.19 -0.02
CA PRO A 100 -10.69 2.47 -1.40
C PRO A 100 -9.19 2.73 -1.59
N TYR A 101 -8.70 2.45 -2.80
CA TYR A 101 -7.36 2.87 -3.21
C TYR A 101 -7.39 4.35 -3.63
N VAL A 102 -6.50 5.14 -3.06
CA VAL A 102 -6.26 6.52 -3.47
C VAL A 102 -4.76 6.73 -3.57
N PHE A 103 -4.27 7.10 -4.74
CA PHE A 103 -2.84 7.41 -4.92
C PHE A 103 -2.43 8.53 -3.97
N GLY A 104 -1.35 8.34 -3.21
CA GLY A 104 -0.92 9.27 -2.18
C GLY A 104 -1.71 9.19 -0.86
N GLY A 105 -2.75 8.34 -0.79
CA GLY A 105 -3.62 8.22 0.37
C GLY A 105 -2.96 7.54 1.58
N THR A 106 -3.27 8.05 2.79
CA THR A 106 -2.70 7.58 4.06
C THR A 106 -3.75 7.44 5.17
N SER A 107 -5.03 7.50 4.84
CA SER A 107 -6.13 7.47 5.80
C SER A 107 -7.23 6.49 5.39
N SER A 108 -8.19 6.26 6.28
CA SER A 108 -9.34 5.39 6.01
C SER A 108 -10.25 5.88 4.87
N SER A 109 -10.13 7.14 4.46
CA SER A 109 -10.81 7.66 3.27
C SER A 109 -10.21 7.15 1.96
N GLY A 110 -8.99 6.61 2.00
CA GLY A 110 -8.30 5.99 0.89
C GLY A 110 -6.82 5.82 1.19
N PHE A 111 -6.28 4.71 0.74
CA PHE A 111 -4.88 4.35 0.90
C PHE A 111 -4.24 4.04 -0.45
N ASP A 112 -2.95 4.39 -0.60
CA ASP A 112 -2.07 3.64 -1.49
C ASP A 112 -1.36 2.51 -0.72
N CYS A 113 -0.56 1.69 -1.41
CA CYS A 113 0.07 0.51 -0.81
C CYS A 113 0.98 0.85 0.38
N SER A 114 1.87 1.81 0.24
CA SER A 114 2.82 2.20 1.28
C SER A 114 2.19 3.10 2.35
N GLY A 115 1.19 3.91 1.99
CA GLY A 115 0.42 4.71 2.93
C GLY A 115 -0.45 3.84 3.85
N PHE A 116 -1.02 2.76 3.32
CA PHE A 116 -1.70 1.75 4.13
C PHE A 116 -0.77 1.11 5.16
N VAL A 117 0.40 0.65 4.73
CA VAL A 117 1.41 0.06 5.60
C VAL A 117 1.88 1.06 6.65
N GLN A 118 2.20 2.31 6.24
CA GLN A 118 2.60 3.38 7.13
C GLN A 118 1.53 3.65 8.21
N HIS A 119 0.27 3.72 7.81
CA HIS A 119 -0.86 3.94 8.72
C HIS A 119 -1.00 2.83 9.76
N VAL A 120 -0.99 1.57 9.32
CA VAL A 120 -1.15 0.41 10.22
C VAL A 120 0.00 0.30 11.21
N PHE A 121 1.24 0.52 10.77
CA PHE A 121 2.41 0.53 11.67
C PHE A 121 2.39 1.74 12.61
N GLY A 122 1.94 2.89 12.13
CA GLY A 122 1.77 4.10 12.94
C GLY A 122 0.79 3.91 14.10
N MET A 123 -0.26 3.10 13.95
CA MET A 123 -1.17 2.72 15.05
C MET A 123 -0.46 1.97 16.18
N LEU A 124 0.69 1.35 15.91
CA LEU A 124 1.54 0.67 16.88
C LEU A 124 2.74 1.51 17.33
N GLY A 125 2.76 2.80 17.00
CA GLY A 125 3.84 3.72 17.34
C GLY A 125 5.10 3.55 16.50
N VAL A 126 5.03 2.85 15.37
CA VAL A 126 6.16 2.63 14.46
C VAL A 126 6.05 3.56 13.26
N ALA A 127 6.96 4.52 13.17
CA ALA A 127 7.06 5.40 12.00
C ALA A 127 7.78 4.68 10.85
N LEU A 128 7.15 4.66 9.68
CA LEU A 128 7.73 4.12 8.45
C LEU A 128 7.87 5.24 7.40
N PRO A 129 8.83 5.12 6.47
CA PRO A 129 8.91 6.00 5.31
C PRO A 129 7.64 5.97 4.47
N ARG A 130 7.45 7.02 3.65
CA ARG A 130 6.20 7.18 2.87
C ARG A 130 6.11 6.24 1.68
N THR A 131 7.20 5.91 1.02
CA THR A 131 7.22 5.15 -0.23
C THR A 131 7.62 3.68 -0.01
N ALA A 132 7.23 2.81 -0.94
CA ALA A 132 7.48 1.37 -0.82
C ALA A 132 8.97 1.03 -0.87
N ASP A 133 9.73 1.66 -1.75
CA ASP A 133 11.19 1.52 -1.85
C ASP A 133 11.91 1.96 -0.58
N ALA A 134 11.55 3.13 -0.02
CA ALA A 134 12.12 3.60 1.23
C ALA A 134 11.75 2.69 2.43
N GLN A 135 10.55 2.10 2.43
CA GLN A 135 10.16 1.09 3.43
C GLN A 135 10.98 -0.20 3.27
N TYR A 136 11.29 -0.58 2.03
CA TYR A 136 12.17 -1.72 1.76
C TYR A 136 13.57 -1.51 2.32
N ASP A 137 14.13 -0.32 2.13
CA ASP A 137 15.46 0.03 2.61
C ASP A 137 15.53 0.14 4.14
N ALA A 138 14.46 0.65 4.76
CA ALA A 138 14.37 0.78 6.21
C ALA A 138 14.24 -0.56 6.96
N GLY A 139 13.76 -1.62 6.30
CA GLY A 139 13.54 -2.93 6.89
C GLY A 139 14.78 -3.83 6.82
N LYS A 140 14.94 -4.74 7.81
CA LYS A 140 15.97 -5.80 7.77
C LYS A 140 15.47 -7.00 6.97
N PRO A 141 16.33 -7.70 6.20
CA PRO A 141 15.93 -8.92 5.50
C PRO A 141 15.25 -9.93 6.43
N ALA A 142 14.15 -10.52 6.00
CA ALA A 142 13.43 -11.55 6.75
C ALA A 142 14.10 -12.92 6.53
N VAL A 143 15.24 -13.13 7.19
CA VAL A 143 15.99 -14.38 7.09
C VAL A 143 15.13 -15.56 7.56
N GLY A 144 15.14 -16.65 6.79
CA GLY A 144 14.30 -17.83 7.04
C GLY A 144 12.84 -17.69 6.57
N GLY A 145 12.57 -16.68 5.74
CA GLY A 145 11.26 -16.39 5.17
C GLY A 145 10.40 -15.44 5.98
N PRO A 146 9.30 -14.94 5.38
CA PRO A 146 8.42 -13.97 6.02
C PRO A 146 7.61 -14.63 7.14
N ARG A 147 7.43 -13.87 8.23
CA ARG A 147 6.55 -14.18 9.37
C ARG A 147 5.45 -13.14 9.44
N ALA A 148 4.32 -13.48 10.05
CA ALA A 148 3.23 -12.54 10.24
C ALA A 148 3.74 -11.21 10.85
N GLY A 149 3.36 -10.10 10.22
CA GLY A 149 3.84 -8.76 10.54
C GLY A 149 5.07 -8.28 9.75
N ASP A 150 5.75 -9.15 9.00
CA ASP A 150 6.79 -8.71 8.07
C ASP A 150 6.17 -8.02 6.84
N LEU A 151 6.93 -7.14 6.20
CA LEU A 151 6.54 -6.50 4.95
C LEU A 151 6.97 -7.38 3.77
N VAL A 152 6.11 -7.52 2.79
CA VAL A 152 6.38 -8.20 1.52
C VAL A 152 6.35 -7.19 0.39
N PHE A 153 7.31 -7.27 -0.52
CA PHE A 153 7.55 -6.27 -1.56
C PHE A 153 7.53 -6.88 -2.94
N PHE A 154 7.05 -6.07 -3.89
CA PHE A 154 6.85 -6.50 -5.28
C PHE A 154 7.31 -5.42 -6.26
N ASP A 155 7.79 -5.88 -7.41
CA ASP A 155 8.08 -5.05 -8.59
C ASP A 155 6.84 -5.04 -9.50
N THR A 156 6.05 -3.97 -9.42
CA THR A 156 4.85 -3.81 -10.24
C THR A 156 5.00 -2.78 -11.36
N TYR A 157 5.96 -1.85 -11.23
CA TYR A 157 6.19 -0.75 -12.19
C TYR A 157 7.67 -0.47 -12.48
N GLY A 158 8.55 -1.42 -12.15
CA GLY A 158 10.00 -1.24 -12.21
C GLY A 158 10.57 -0.92 -10.82
N GLY A 159 11.39 -1.83 -10.28
CA GLY A 159 11.92 -1.76 -8.93
C GLY A 159 10.89 -2.06 -7.83
N VAL A 160 11.22 -1.74 -6.59
CA VAL A 160 10.33 -1.95 -5.44
C VAL A 160 9.23 -0.90 -5.47
N SER A 161 8.06 -1.24 -5.97
CA SER A 161 6.97 -0.30 -6.22
C SER A 161 5.66 -0.66 -5.51
N HIS A 162 5.57 -1.85 -4.89
CA HIS A 162 4.40 -2.25 -4.12
C HIS A 162 4.79 -2.97 -2.83
N VAL A 163 3.95 -2.81 -1.80
CA VAL A 163 4.19 -3.37 -0.47
C VAL A 163 2.88 -3.84 0.16
N GLY A 164 2.98 -4.90 0.96
CA GLY A 164 1.90 -5.40 1.81
C GLY A 164 2.42 -5.93 3.14
N ILE A 165 1.51 -6.22 4.06
CA ILE A 165 1.78 -6.80 5.37
C ILE A 165 1.51 -8.30 5.31
N TYR A 166 2.51 -9.11 5.56
CA TYR A 166 2.37 -10.57 5.57
C TYR A 166 1.56 -11.05 6.78
N LEU A 167 0.58 -11.89 6.53
CA LEU A 167 -0.34 -12.42 7.54
C LEU A 167 0.02 -13.84 8.02
N GLY A 168 0.98 -14.48 7.35
CA GLY A 168 1.26 -15.90 7.51
C GLY A 168 0.61 -16.74 6.41
N HIS A 169 0.97 -18.03 6.34
CA HIS A 169 0.38 -19.02 5.41
C HIS A 169 0.35 -18.60 3.94
N GLY A 170 1.34 -17.83 3.50
CA GLY A 170 1.44 -17.35 2.11
C GLY A 170 0.53 -16.19 1.77
N GLN A 171 -0.14 -15.56 2.74
CA GLN A 171 -1.09 -14.47 2.50
C GLN A 171 -0.57 -13.14 3.02
N PHE A 172 -1.01 -12.06 2.38
CA PHE A 172 -0.68 -10.70 2.76
C PHE A 172 -1.86 -9.76 2.51
N VAL A 173 -1.97 -8.70 3.31
CA VAL A 173 -2.94 -7.63 3.13
C VAL A 173 -2.23 -6.40 2.55
N HIS A 174 -2.87 -5.77 1.57
CA HIS A 174 -2.32 -4.61 0.87
C HIS A 174 -3.43 -3.73 0.30
N ALA A 175 -3.11 -2.49 -0.09
CA ALA A 175 -4.02 -1.66 -0.87
C ALA A 175 -3.76 -1.90 -2.37
N SER A 176 -4.69 -2.59 -3.01
CA SER A 176 -4.70 -2.84 -4.46
C SER A 176 -5.26 -1.65 -5.21
N SER A 177 -4.61 -1.23 -6.30
CA SER A 177 -5.09 -0.12 -7.13
C SER A 177 -6.46 -0.37 -7.78
N SER A 178 -6.85 -1.62 -7.94
CA SER A 178 -8.12 -2.01 -8.57
C SER A 178 -9.22 -2.42 -7.58
N HIS A 179 -8.87 -2.82 -6.35
CA HIS A 179 -9.83 -3.40 -5.40
C HIS A 179 -9.77 -2.79 -4.00
N GLY A 180 -8.94 -1.75 -3.79
CA GLY A 180 -8.73 -1.20 -2.45
C GLY A 180 -7.98 -2.16 -1.52
N VAL A 181 -8.20 -2.04 -0.22
CA VAL A 181 -7.53 -2.89 0.77
C VAL A 181 -8.11 -4.30 0.74
N MET A 182 -7.24 -5.27 0.43
CA MET A 182 -7.63 -6.68 0.27
C MET A 182 -6.53 -7.64 0.73
N VAL A 183 -6.87 -8.92 0.83
CA VAL A 183 -5.93 -10.01 1.07
C VAL A 183 -5.65 -10.76 -0.22
N SER A 184 -4.37 -10.98 -0.53
CA SER A 184 -3.89 -11.77 -1.65
C SER A 184 -2.94 -12.87 -1.19
N LYS A 185 -2.64 -13.84 -2.09
CA LYS A 185 -1.70 -14.93 -1.83
C LYS A 185 -0.39 -14.70 -2.59
N LEU A 186 0.73 -14.96 -1.94
CA LEU A 186 2.05 -14.92 -2.60
C LEU A 186 2.16 -15.92 -3.77
N SER A 187 1.34 -16.99 -3.74
CA SER A 187 1.30 -18.03 -4.78
C SER A 187 0.47 -17.66 -6.00
N GLU A 188 -0.29 -16.57 -5.98
CA GLU A 188 -0.98 -16.06 -7.16
C GLU A 188 0.05 -15.65 -8.22
N SER A 189 -0.15 -16.05 -9.47
CA SER A 189 0.82 -15.87 -10.56
C SER A 189 1.29 -14.42 -10.71
N TYR A 190 0.38 -13.46 -10.55
CA TYR A 190 0.68 -12.02 -10.60
C TYR A 190 1.69 -11.62 -9.54
N TRP A 191 1.48 -12.06 -8.30
CA TRP A 191 2.34 -11.72 -7.16
C TRP A 191 3.62 -12.54 -7.13
N ALA A 192 3.53 -13.83 -7.43
CA ALA A 192 4.69 -14.73 -7.44
C ALA A 192 5.77 -14.26 -8.43
N SER A 193 5.36 -13.83 -9.63
CA SER A 193 6.30 -13.35 -10.66
C SER A 193 6.93 -11.97 -10.35
N ARG A 194 6.37 -11.22 -9.38
CA ARG A 194 6.78 -9.86 -9.00
C ARG A 194 7.40 -9.76 -7.62
N TYR A 195 7.47 -10.87 -6.91
CA TYR A 195 7.97 -10.90 -5.55
C TYR A 195 9.46 -10.55 -5.48
N VAL A 196 9.81 -9.49 -4.77
CA VAL A 196 11.19 -9.02 -4.58
C VAL A 196 11.78 -9.60 -3.30
N GLY A 197 10.99 -9.70 -2.23
CA GLY A 197 11.45 -10.19 -0.96
C GLY A 197 10.61 -9.71 0.22
N ALA A 198 11.05 -10.09 1.42
CA ALA A 198 10.42 -9.65 2.66
C ALA A 198 11.40 -8.93 3.57
N LYS A 199 10.88 -7.95 4.29
CA LYS A 199 11.63 -7.17 5.29
C LYS A 199 10.91 -7.18 6.63
N ARG A 200 11.69 -7.23 7.68
CA ARG A 200 11.22 -7.16 9.06
C ARG A 200 11.44 -5.78 9.63
N VAL A 201 10.40 -5.19 10.18
CA VAL A 201 10.45 -3.94 10.91
C VAL A 201 10.46 -4.25 12.41
N SER A 202 11.37 -3.62 13.16
CA SER A 202 11.41 -3.75 14.61
C SER A 202 10.26 -2.98 15.24
N ILE A 203 9.38 -3.67 15.95
CA ILE A 203 8.30 -3.08 16.76
C ILE A 203 8.77 -3.17 18.22
N HIS A 204 9.04 -2.04 18.85
CA HIS A 204 9.55 -1.93 20.22
C HIS A 204 8.45 -1.79 21.25
#